data_2ff2dfce8e41ab14416ed83a080caac5
#
_entry.id   2ff2dfce8e41ab14416ed83a080caac5
#
_cell.length_a   1.000
_cell.length_b   1.000
_cell.length_c   1.000
_cell.angle_alpha   90.00
_cell.angle_beta   90.00
_cell.angle_gamma   90.00
#
_symmetry.space_group_name_H-M   'P 1'
#
loop_
_entity.id
_entity.type
_entity.pdbx_description
1 polymer ?
#
loop_
_entity_poly.entity_id
_entity_poly.type
_entity_poly.pdbx_seq_one_letter_code
_entity_poly.pdbx_strand_id
1 'polypeptide(L)'
;YLIEAVDKFGIRSTDFARQVISAQVIGDKVESVQTLTEHSAFTGTKSNVVAVSNNLQLDTSINFDSHTGNFDDGLGFFDGGSGAIVSSGTYDFANAFDFNSVLKFNVLLDSFIVNNINFVNNFDSASGNFDARQGLFDGGQNASVDTNAILQISTSQDASTYTSFQDFKAGDFVARAVKFRLKLTSTNTQESPQVSALALKLSLPTRTEKGSNISSTTSTSGKTVTFGSEYYQTPSLTVIGQNMATGDFFTITSKGTASFVVEFFNSSGSTVDRTFDYQAIGIGQKQ
;
A
#
# COMPACT_ATOMS: atom_id res chain seq x y z
N TYR A 1 0.31 -5.55 18.57
CA TYR A 1 0.29 -5.26 19.99
C TYR A 1 -1.15 -5.03 20.43
N LEU A 2 -1.55 -5.63 21.56
CA LEU A 2 -2.78 -5.30 22.26
C LEU A 2 -2.41 -4.22 23.30
N ILE A 3 -3.07 -3.06 23.21
CA ILE A 3 -2.88 -1.99 24.17
C ILE A 3 -4.12 -1.94 25.04
N GLU A 4 -3.95 -2.16 26.31
CA GLU A 4 -4.98 -2.09 27.32
C GLU A 4 -4.80 -0.80 28.13
N ALA A 5 -5.84 -0.01 28.26
CA ALA A 5 -5.83 1.15 29.15
C ALA A 5 -6.12 0.70 30.57
N VAL A 6 -5.31 1.15 31.53
CA VAL A 6 -5.50 0.92 32.96
C VAL A 6 -5.70 2.28 33.62
N ASP A 7 -6.78 2.45 34.35
CA ASP A 7 -7.05 3.69 35.07
C ASP A 7 -6.18 3.80 36.37
N LYS A 8 -6.25 4.94 37.01
CA LYS A 8 -5.50 5.20 38.27
C LYS A 8 -5.87 4.29 39.43
N PHE A 9 -6.96 3.52 39.33
CA PHE A 9 -7.41 2.56 40.34
C PHE A 9 -7.07 1.12 39.96
N GLY A 10 -6.37 0.91 38.82
CA GLY A 10 -5.99 -0.41 38.32
C GLY A 10 -7.11 -1.14 37.59
N ILE A 11 -8.21 -0.46 37.27
CA ILE A 11 -9.30 -1.04 36.46
C ILE A 11 -8.84 -1.05 35.02
N ARG A 12 -8.88 -2.22 34.41
CA ARG A 12 -8.50 -2.43 33.02
C ARG A 12 -9.69 -2.16 32.12
N SER A 13 -9.43 -1.50 30.98
CA SER A 13 -10.42 -1.34 29.94
C SER A 13 -10.83 -2.71 29.39
N THR A 14 -12.12 -2.93 29.22
CA THR A 14 -12.65 -4.10 28.51
C THR A 14 -12.57 -3.92 27.00
N ASP A 15 -12.28 -2.70 26.54
CA ASP A 15 -12.15 -2.36 25.14
C ASP A 15 -10.67 -2.26 24.75
N PHE A 16 -10.27 -3.05 23.77
CA PHE A 16 -8.90 -3.05 23.24
C PHE A 16 -8.81 -2.18 22.01
N ALA A 17 -7.95 -1.15 22.04
CA ALA A 17 -7.55 -0.49 20.82
C ALA A 17 -6.64 -1.45 20.02
N ARG A 18 -7.15 -1.99 18.93
CA ARG A 18 -6.37 -2.83 18.03
C ARG A 18 -5.67 -1.94 16.99
N GLN A 19 -4.42 -1.63 17.23
CA GLN A 19 -3.57 -0.99 16.23
C GLN A 19 -2.66 -2.04 15.61
N VAL A 20 -2.77 -2.23 14.29
CA VAL A 20 -1.78 -3.00 13.54
C VAL A 20 -0.57 -2.09 13.34
N ILE A 21 0.45 -2.26 14.17
CA ILE A 21 1.73 -1.59 13.97
C ILE A 21 2.60 -2.50 13.13
N SER A 22 2.85 -2.11 11.88
CA SER A 22 3.91 -2.69 11.06
C SER A 22 5.25 -2.23 11.63
N ALA A 23 5.96 -3.11 12.31
CA ALA A 23 7.36 -2.86 12.65
C ALA A 23 8.19 -3.01 11.36
N GLN A 24 8.64 -1.91 10.81
CA GLN A 24 9.61 -1.94 9.71
C GLN A 24 10.98 -2.24 10.30
N VAL A 25 11.64 -3.27 9.77
CA VAL A 25 13.07 -3.47 10.02
C VAL A 25 13.80 -2.31 9.35
N ILE A 26 14.36 -1.41 10.15
CA ILE A 26 15.18 -0.29 9.66
C ILE A 26 16.53 -0.88 9.23
N GLY A 27 16.57 -1.48 8.06
CA GLY A 27 17.81 -2.02 7.46
C GLY A 27 18.19 -1.26 6.20
N ASP A 28 17.23 -1.04 5.32
CA ASP A 28 17.44 -0.37 4.05
C ASP A 28 16.66 0.95 3.99
N LYS A 29 17.32 1.99 3.52
CA LYS A 29 16.62 3.22 3.16
C LYS A 29 15.69 2.89 1.99
N VAL A 30 14.40 3.14 2.16
CA VAL A 30 13.39 2.95 1.12
C VAL A 30 12.88 4.31 0.64
N GLU A 31 12.53 4.37 -0.63
CA GLU A 31 11.92 5.54 -1.23
C GLU A 31 10.53 5.18 -1.74
N SER A 32 9.54 5.96 -1.37
CA SER A 32 8.16 5.75 -1.82
C SER A 32 8.04 6.10 -3.29
N VAL A 33 7.55 5.18 -4.09
CA VAL A 33 7.32 5.36 -5.54
C VAL A 33 5.87 5.61 -5.88
N GLN A 34 4.94 5.15 -5.03
CA GLN A 34 3.50 5.33 -5.22
C GLN A 34 2.75 5.29 -3.90
N THR A 35 1.75 6.14 -3.77
CA THR A 35 0.74 6.06 -2.72
C THR A 35 -0.59 5.66 -3.35
N LEU A 36 -1.23 4.63 -2.81
CA LEU A 36 -2.55 4.18 -3.19
C LEU A 36 -3.51 4.60 -2.08
N THR A 37 -4.37 5.57 -2.38
CA THR A 37 -5.36 6.11 -1.43
C THR A 37 -6.75 5.76 -1.92
N GLU A 38 -7.50 4.98 -1.15
CA GLU A 38 -8.86 4.54 -1.49
C GLU A 38 -9.93 5.35 -0.74
N HIS A 39 -9.64 5.76 0.51
CA HIS A 39 -10.51 6.68 1.24
C HIS A 39 -10.40 8.09 0.59
N SER A 40 -11.42 8.82 0.39
CA SER A 40 -12.84 8.74 0.79
C SER A 40 -13.75 8.20 -0.33
N ALA A 41 -13.20 8.02 -1.53
CA ALA A 41 -13.99 7.75 -2.74
C ALA A 41 -14.36 6.27 -2.88
N PHE A 42 -13.50 5.34 -2.44
CA PHE A 42 -13.68 3.89 -2.58
C PHE A 42 -14.23 3.52 -3.99
N THR A 43 -13.46 3.89 -5.03
CA THR A 43 -13.88 3.76 -6.44
C THR A 43 -13.72 2.35 -6.99
N GLY A 44 -13.10 1.45 -6.23
CA GLY A 44 -12.87 0.07 -6.62
C GLY A 44 -14.13 -0.79 -6.66
N THR A 45 -13.93 -2.07 -6.97
CA THR A 45 -15.04 -3.03 -7.10
C THR A 45 -15.51 -3.50 -5.73
N LYS A 46 -16.81 -3.37 -5.52
CA LYS A 46 -17.52 -3.73 -4.28
C LYS A 46 -18.30 -5.02 -4.47
N SER A 47 -18.15 -5.97 -3.54
CA SER A 47 -18.96 -7.17 -3.46
C SER A 47 -19.43 -7.34 -2.02
N ASN A 48 -20.72 -7.22 -1.77
CA ASN A 48 -21.34 -7.23 -0.44
C ASN A 48 -20.77 -6.17 0.53
N VAL A 49 -20.28 -5.08 -0.02
CA VAL A 49 -19.83 -3.89 0.73
C VAL A 49 -20.37 -2.64 0.06
N VAL A 50 -20.59 -1.61 0.85
CA VAL A 50 -21.13 -0.32 0.42
C VAL A 50 -20.30 0.82 0.99
N ALA A 51 -20.18 1.91 0.24
CA ALA A 51 -19.59 3.15 0.74
C ALA A 51 -20.72 4.08 1.21
N VAL A 52 -20.73 4.40 2.51
CA VAL A 52 -21.71 5.29 3.13
C VAL A 52 -20.96 6.41 3.84
N SER A 53 -21.32 7.65 3.56
CA SER A 53 -20.69 8.84 4.17
C SER A 53 -19.17 8.80 4.16
N ASN A 54 -18.59 8.42 3.00
CA ASN A 54 -17.15 8.27 2.78
C ASN A 54 -16.47 7.12 3.55
N ASN A 55 -17.23 6.24 4.17
CA ASN A 55 -16.71 5.06 4.87
C ASN A 55 -17.15 3.79 4.12
N LEU A 56 -16.31 2.76 4.16
CA LEU A 56 -16.63 1.45 3.60
C LEU A 56 -17.11 0.52 4.69
N GLN A 57 -18.24 -0.16 4.47
CA GLN A 57 -18.83 -1.11 5.41
C GLN A 57 -19.46 -2.29 4.68
N LEU A 58 -19.84 -3.33 5.42
CA LEU A 58 -20.63 -4.43 4.87
C LEU A 58 -22.02 -3.92 4.44
N ASP A 59 -22.51 -4.50 3.36
CA ASP A 59 -23.84 -4.21 2.85
C ASP A 59 -24.92 -4.93 3.67
N THR A 60 -26.16 -4.53 3.50
CA THR A 60 -27.31 -5.22 4.07
C THR A 60 -27.78 -6.30 3.11
N SER A 61 -28.23 -7.43 3.66
CA SER A 61 -28.71 -8.57 2.86
C SER A 61 -30.03 -8.31 2.12
N ILE A 62 -30.72 -7.24 2.47
CA ILE A 62 -32.02 -6.87 1.87
C ILE A 62 -31.98 -5.37 1.57
N ASN A 63 -32.04 -5.00 0.30
CA ASN A 63 -32.39 -3.67 -0.16
C ASN A 63 -33.78 -3.72 -0.83
N PHE A 64 -34.41 -2.57 -0.97
CA PHE A 64 -35.75 -2.44 -1.55
C PHE A 64 -35.85 -3.08 -2.95
N ASP A 65 -34.78 -2.99 -3.77
CA ASP A 65 -34.76 -3.51 -5.14
C ASP A 65 -34.66 -5.04 -5.21
N SER A 66 -34.22 -5.69 -4.14
CA SER A 66 -34.09 -7.16 -4.03
C SER A 66 -35.28 -7.83 -3.32
N HIS A 67 -36.26 -7.03 -2.83
CA HIS A 67 -37.42 -7.58 -2.14
C HIS A 67 -38.40 -8.21 -3.15
N THR A 68 -38.57 -9.52 -3.03
CA THR A 68 -39.57 -10.29 -3.80
C THR A 68 -40.68 -10.75 -2.85
N GLY A 69 -41.74 -9.97 -2.73
CA GLY A 69 -42.87 -10.29 -1.86
C GLY A 69 -43.84 -9.12 -1.70
N ASN A 70 -44.86 -9.29 -0.89
CA ASN A 70 -45.75 -8.18 -0.56
C ASN A 70 -45.07 -7.22 0.40
N PHE A 71 -45.45 -5.95 0.38
CA PHE A 71 -44.93 -4.90 1.26
C PHE A 71 -45.03 -5.24 2.76
N ASP A 72 -46.05 -5.99 3.12
CA ASP A 72 -46.31 -6.39 4.50
C ASP A 72 -45.51 -7.61 4.97
N ASP A 73 -44.87 -8.33 4.03
CA ASP A 73 -44.00 -9.48 4.31
C ASP A 73 -42.53 -9.07 4.51
N GLY A 74 -42.22 -7.78 4.37
CA GLY A 74 -40.88 -7.22 4.47
C GLY A 74 -40.31 -7.28 5.87
N LEU A 75 -39.30 -8.10 6.08
CA LEU A 75 -38.44 -8.05 7.28
C LEU A 75 -37.47 -6.86 7.14
N GLY A 76 -37.92 -5.65 7.42
CA GLY A 76 -37.08 -4.45 7.35
C GLY A 76 -37.90 -3.16 7.36
N PHE A 77 -37.25 -2.05 7.66
CA PHE A 77 -37.89 -0.74 7.63
C PHE A 77 -37.85 -0.14 6.23
N PHE A 78 -38.86 0.67 5.88
CA PHE A 78 -39.03 1.31 4.57
C PHE A 78 -37.88 2.27 4.19
N ASP A 79 -37.13 2.71 5.19
CA ASP A 79 -36.01 3.67 5.07
C ASP A 79 -34.63 3.03 4.94
N GLY A 80 -34.57 1.72 4.65
CA GLY A 80 -33.30 0.98 4.57
C GLY A 80 -32.69 0.58 5.92
N GLY A 81 -33.47 0.75 7.01
CA GLY A 81 -33.08 0.30 8.34
C GLY A 81 -33.19 -1.21 8.49
N SER A 82 -32.09 -1.83 8.86
CA SER A 82 -31.91 -3.18 9.42
C SER A 82 -32.39 -4.38 8.62
N GLY A 83 -32.00 -4.47 7.33
CA GLY A 83 -31.67 -5.79 6.78
C GLY A 83 -30.49 -6.37 7.56
N ALA A 84 -30.46 -7.68 7.76
CA ALA A 84 -29.31 -8.32 8.38
C ALA A 84 -28.03 -7.97 7.60
N ILE A 85 -26.97 -7.58 8.29
CA ILE A 85 -25.67 -7.35 7.68
C ILE A 85 -25.15 -8.66 7.09
N VAL A 86 -24.64 -8.63 5.88
CA VAL A 86 -24.01 -9.79 5.28
C VAL A 86 -22.77 -10.19 6.09
N SER A 87 -22.53 -11.50 6.24
CA SER A 87 -21.43 -12.01 7.07
C SER A 87 -20.04 -11.71 6.51
N SER A 88 -19.94 -11.41 5.22
CA SER A 88 -18.67 -11.06 4.58
C SER A 88 -18.86 -10.30 3.28
N GLY A 89 -17.90 -9.44 2.98
CA GLY A 89 -17.81 -8.73 1.72
C GLY A 89 -16.37 -8.37 1.36
N THR A 90 -16.15 -7.97 0.13
CA THR A 90 -14.83 -7.59 -0.36
C THR A 90 -14.84 -6.29 -1.14
N TYR A 91 -13.77 -5.54 -1.01
CA TYR A 91 -13.49 -4.35 -1.79
C TYR A 91 -12.16 -4.52 -2.51
N ASP A 92 -12.18 -4.62 -3.81
CA ASP A 92 -10.95 -4.64 -4.63
C ASP A 92 -10.57 -3.21 -4.98
N PHE A 93 -9.31 -2.84 -4.77
CA PHE A 93 -8.81 -1.52 -5.16
C PHE A 93 -9.03 -1.28 -6.64
N ALA A 94 -9.29 -0.03 -7.02
CA ALA A 94 -9.66 0.34 -8.38
C ALA A 94 -8.62 -0.09 -9.42
N ASN A 95 -7.34 -0.01 -9.05
CA ASN A 95 -6.25 -0.28 -9.97
C ASN A 95 -5.20 -1.22 -9.37
N ALA A 96 -4.65 -2.09 -10.22
CA ALA A 96 -3.38 -2.75 -9.95
C ALA A 96 -2.25 -1.74 -10.15
N PHE A 97 -1.17 -1.89 -9.41
CA PHE A 97 0.05 -1.15 -9.68
C PHE A 97 1.07 -2.05 -10.41
N ASP A 98 1.56 -1.61 -11.56
CA ASP A 98 2.59 -2.29 -12.37
C ASP A 98 3.89 -1.49 -12.34
N PHE A 99 4.96 -2.12 -11.87
CA PHE A 99 6.32 -1.56 -11.88
C PHE A 99 6.98 -1.64 -13.27
N ASN A 100 6.32 -2.23 -14.27
CA ASN A 100 6.82 -2.55 -15.61
C ASN A 100 8.01 -3.53 -15.65
N SER A 101 8.47 -4.01 -14.52
CA SER A 101 9.50 -5.04 -14.39
C SER A 101 9.42 -5.72 -13.04
N VAL A 102 9.92 -6.94 -12.94
CA VAL A 102 10.01 -7.67 -11.66
C VAL A 102 11.01 -6.96 -10.76
N LEU A 103 10.54 -6.52 -9.60
CA LEU A 103 11.32 -5.77 -8.60
C LEU A 103 11.11 -6.34 -7.21
N LYS A 104 12.10 -6.13 -6.35
CA LYS A 104 11.92 -6.23 -4.92
C LYS A 104 11.33 -4.91 -4.41
N PHE A 105 10.17 -4.96 -3.76
CA PHE A 105 9.50 -3.78 -3.21
C PHE A 105 8.96 -4.05 -1.81
N ASN A 106 8.68 -3.00 -1.09
CA ASN A 106 8.07 -3.02 0.23
C ASN A 106 6.70 -2.33 0.18
N VAL A 107 5.74 -2.87 0.92
CA VAL A 107 4.41 -2.28 1.10
C VAL A 107 4.29 -1.78 2.51
N LEU A 108 4.02 -0.49 2.65
CA LEU A 108 3.79 0.19 3.92
C LEU A 108 2.32 0.57 4.03
N LEU A 109 1.74 0.30 5.18
CA LEU A 109 0.41 0.77 5.53
C LEU A 109 0.52 2.22 5.99
N ASP A 110 0.06 3.17 5.17
CA ASP A 110 0.14 4.60 5.49
C ASP A 110 -0.99 5.01 6.43
N SER A 111 -2.22 4.59 6.12
CA SER A 111 -3.35 4.74 7.01
C SER A 111 -4.34 3.58 6.85
N PHE A 112 -4.81 3.06 7.95
CA PHE A 112 -5.87 2.05 7.98
C PHE A 112 -6.62 2.17 9.30
N ILE A 113 -7.79 2.80 9.25
CA ILE A 113 -8.63 3.03 10.41
C ILE A 113 -9.92 2.24 10.22
N VAL A 114 -10.18 1.37 11.17
CA VAL A 114 -11.38 0.55 11.22
C VAL A 114 -12.10 0.81 12.51
N ASN A 115 -13.34 1.22 12.40
CA ASN A 115 -14.30 1.36 13.50
C ASN A 115 -15.31 0.22 13.42
N ASN A 116 -16.17 0.11 14.40
CA ASN A 116 -17.33 -0.76 14.35
C ASN A 116 -18.59 0.09 14.35
N ILE A 117 -19.55 -0.25 13.50
CA ILE A 117 -20.88 0.36 13.51
C ILE A 117 -21.90 -0.68 13.95
N ASN A 118 -22.73 -0.33 14.93
CA ASN A 118 -23.82 -1.17 15.41
C ASN A 118 -25.15 -0.52 15.03
N PHE A 119 -25.94 -1.23 14.25
CA PHE A 119 -27.20 -0.75 13.71
C PHE A 119 -28.40 -0.90 14.69
N VAL A 120 -28.24 -1.68 15.76
CA VAL A 120 -29.32 -1.89 16.76
C VAL A 120 -29.54 -0.70 17.67
N ASN A 121 -28.49 0.08 17.87
CA ASN A 121 -28.54 1.20 18.83
C ASN A 121 -28.92 2.54 18.18
N ASN A 122 -29.41 2.51 16.94
CA ASN A 122 -29.97 3.70 16.32
C ASN A 122 -31.27 4.10 16.98
N PHE A 123 -31.55 5.39 17.05
CA PHE A 123 -32.76 5.95 17.66
C PHE A 123 -34.05 5.29 17.11
N ASP A 124 -34.09 5.04 15.80
CA ASP A 124 -35.22 4.47 15.08
C ASP A 124 -35.46 2.98 15.35
N SER A 125 -34.40 2.25 15.73
CA SER A 125 -34.47 0.80 16.02
C SER A 125 -34.76 0.49 17.48
N ALA A 126 -34.79 1.51 18.36
CA ALA A 126 -34.97 1.30 19.78
C ALA A 126 -36.45 1.17 20.15
N SER A 127 -36.84 0.00 20.64
CA SER A 127 -38.17 -0.24 21.24
C SER A 127 -38.17 0.15 22.70
N GLY A 128 -39.27 0.73 23.18
CA GLY A 128 -39.50 1.07 24.61
C GLY A 128 -39.47 2.56 24.91
N ASN A 129 -39.68 2.90 26.21
CA ASN A 129 -39.71 4.28 26.66
C ASN A 129 -38.31 4.92 26.68
N PHE A 130 -38.26 6.23 26.44
CA PHE A 130 -37.03 7.03 26.38
C PHE A 130 -36.16 6.90 27.63
N ASP A 131 -36.78 6.77 28.81
CA ASP A 131 -36.13 6.73 30.11
C ASP A 131 -35.45 5.37 30.43
N ALA A 132 -35.75 4.32 29.65
CA ALA A 132 -35.19 2.98 29.84
C ALA A 132 -34.03 2.65 28.89
N ARG A 133 -33.61 3.59 28.07
CA ARG A 133 -32.58 3.35 27.05
C ARG A 133 -31.18 3.43 27.64
N GLN A 134 -30.43 2.36 27.45
CA GLN A 134 -28.98 2.32 27.70
C GLN A 134 -28.28 2.31 26.36
N GLY A 135 -27.47 3.33 26.08
CA GLY A 135 -26.69 3.45 24.85
C GLY A 135 -26.43 4.90 24.47
N LEU A 136 -25.54 5.11 23.52
CA LEU A 136 -25.25 6.43 22.97
C LEU A 136 -26.29 6.80 21.93
N PHE A 137 -26.69 8.08 21.92
CA PHE A 137 -27.72 8.63 21.02
C PHE A 137 -27.39 8.58 19.55
N ASP A 138 -26.10 8.39 19.24
CA ASP A 138 -25.48 8.45 17.91
C ASP A 138 -25.05 7.08 17.34
N GLY A 139 -25.56 5.97 17.93
CA GLY A 139 -25.18 4.63 17.48
C GLY A 139 -23.72 4.32 17.80
N GLY A 140 -23.41 4.26 19.10
CA GLY A 140 -22.03 4.18 19.60
C GLY A 140 -21.12 3.25 18.86
N GLN A 141 -19.99 3.78 18.44
CA GLN A 141 -18.91 3.01 17.85
C GLN A 141 -18.18 2.26 18.97
N ASN A 142 -18.50 1.00 19.16
CA ASN A 142 -17.81 0.13 20.10
C ASN A 142 -16.85 -0.78 19.34
N ALA A 143 -15.69 -1.03 19.92
CA ALA A 143 -14.82 -2.09 19.43
C ALA A 143 -15.58 -3.43 19.60
N SER A 144 -15.91 -4.07 18.50
CA SER A 144 -16.58 -5.38 18.50
C SER A 144 -15.56 -6.48 18.23
N VAL A 145 -15.72 -7.60 18.92
CA VAL A 145 -14.98 -8.83 18.64
C VAL A 145 -15.60 -9.59 17.45
N ASP A 146 -16.80 -9.21 17.05
CA ASP A 146 -17.59 -9.89 16.02
C ASP A 146 -17.26 -9.39 14.61
N THR A 147 -16.58 -8.25 14.49
CA THR A 147 -16.26 -7.64 13.20
C THR A 147 -14.77 -7.64 12.92
N ASN A 148 -14.39 -7.78 11.65
CA ASN A 148 -13.00 -7.74 11.25
C ASN A 148 -12.84 -7.13 9.85
N ALA A 149 -11.71 -6.46 9.63
CA ALA A 149 -11.28 -5.94 8.34
C ALA A 149 -9.84 -6.38 8.07
N ILE A 150 -9.63 -7.12 7.00
CA ILE A 150 -8.33 -7.71 6.64
C ILE A 150 -7.92 -7.19 5.28
N LEU A 151 -6.77 -6.52 5.23
CA LEU A 151 -6.13 -6.19 3.96
C LEU A 151 -5.51 -7.46 3.37
N GLN A 152 -5.72 -7.68 2.08
CA GLN A 152 -5.16 -8.79 1.33
C GLN A 152 -4.34 -8.28 0.15
N ILE A 153 -3.35 -9.06 -0.25
CA ILE A 153 -2.45 -8.78 -1.36
C ILE A 153 -2.45 -9.92 -2.36
N SER A 154 -2.30 -9.59 -3.63
CA SER A 154 -2.09 -10.51 -4.75
C SER A 154 -1.00 -9.94 -5.66
N THR A 155 -0.05 -10.76 -6.07
CA THR A 155 1.10 -10.36 -6.86
C THR A 155 1.14 -11.05 -8.22
N SER A 156 1.82 -10.44 -9.19
CA SER A 156 2.00 -10.98 -10.53
C SER A 156 3.41 -10.74 -11.04
N GLN A 157 3.96 -11.75 -11.73
CA GLN A 157 5.26 -11.65 -12.38
C GLN A 157 5.19 -11.06 -13.81
N ASP A 158 4.01 -11.09 -14.42
CA ASP A 158 3.77 -10.69 -15.82
C ASP A 158 2.73 -9.57 -15.99
N ALA A 159 2.16 -9.08 -14.88
CA ALA A 159 1.06 -8.11 -14.79
C ALA A 159 -0.28 -8.62 -15.39
N SER A 160 -0.38 -9.90 -15.73
CA SER A 160 -1.60 -10.51 -16.27
C SER A 160 -2.13 -11.64 -15.40
N THR A 161 -1.25 -12.53 -14.94
CA THR A 161 -1.57 -13.67 -14.09
C THR A 161 -1.25 -13.35 -12.64
N TYR A 162 -2.27 -13.26 -11.79
CA TYR A 162 -2.13 -12.91 -10.38
C TYR A 162 -2.29 -14.14 -9.50
N THR A 163 -1.53 -14.17 -8.40
CA THR A 163 -1.71 -15.17 -7.34
C THR A 163 -3.10 -15.00 -6.68
N SER A 164 -3.58 -16.03 -5.97
CA SER A 164 -4.73 -15.85 -5.09
C SER A 164 -4.45 -14.79 -4.04
N PHE A 165 -5.48 -14.04 -3.63
CA PHE A 165 -5.36 -13.08 -2.53
C PHE A 165 -4.97 -13.77 -1.22
N GLN A 166 -3.99 -13.22 -0.53
CA GLN A 166 -3.51 -13.67 0.76
C GLN A 166 -3.56 -12.51 1.76
N ASP A 167 -3.74 -12.81 3.03
CA ASP A 167 -3.75 -11.80 4.08
C ASP A 167 -2.41 -11.06 4.09
N PHE A 168 -2.50 -9.74 4.05
CA PHE A 168 -1.33 -8.89 3.99
C PHE A 168 -0.50 -9.01 5.26
N LYS A 169 0.78 -9.27 5.07
CA LYS A 169 1.81 -9.19 6.11
C LYS A 169 2.88 -8.22 5.63
N ALA A 170 3.27 -7.30 6.51
CA ALA A 170 4.36 -6.38 6.20
C ALA A 170 5.65 -7.16 5.89
N GLY A 171 6.34 -6.76 4.83
CA GLY A 171 7.57 -7.42 4.37
C GLY A 171 7.94 -7.02 2.96
N ASP A 172 8.98 -7.68 2.45
CA ASP A 172 9.44 -7.52 1.09
C ASP A 172 8.68 -8.47 0.15
N PHE A 173 8.35 -7.97 -1.01
CA PHE A 173 7.72 -8.71 -2.10
C PHE A 173 8.61 -8.65 -3.33
N VAL A 174 8.55 -9.69 -4.16
CA VAL A 174 9.23 -9.72 -5.47
C VAL A 174 8.18 -10.00 -6.52
N ALA A 175 7.82 -8.98 -7.28
CA ALA A 175 6.83 -9.09 -8.35
C ALA A 175 6.94 -7.91 -9.33
N ARG A 176 6.30 -8.04 -10.49
CA ARG A 176 6.10 -6.95 -11.43
C ARG A 176 4.89 -6.10 -11.09
N ALA A 177 3.79 -6.73 -10.70
CA ALA A 177 2.56 -6.02 -10.39
C ALA A 177 1.90 -6.52 -9.10
N VAL A 178 1.10 -5.66 -8.49
CA VAL A 178 0.40 -5.93 -7.23
C VAL A 178 -1.03 -5.41 -7.26
N LYS A 179 -1.93 -6.18 -6.65
CA LYS A 179 -3.32 -5.82 -6.38
C LYS A 179 -3.60 -5.92 -4.90
N PHE A 180 -4.53 -5.10 -4.43
CA PHE A 180 -4.99 -5.13 -3.05
C PHE A 180 -6.49 -5.34 -2.99
N ARG A 181 -6.90 -5.99 -1.93
CA ARG A 181 -8.29 -6.25 -1.57
C ARG A 181 -8.47 -6.03 -0.08
N LEU A 182 -9.57 -5.45 0.29
CA LEU A 182 -10.02 -5.42 1.68
C LEU A 182 -11.14 -6.44 1.84
N LYS A 183 -11.01 -7.35 2.80
CA LYS A 183 -12.04 -8.30 3.20
C LYS A 183 -12.64 -7.84 4.51
N LEU A 184 -13.95 -7.63 4.53
CA LEU A 184 -14.73 -7.30 5.71
C LEU A 184 -15.51 -8.53 6.15
N THR A 185 -15.60 -8.77 7.45
CA THR A 185 -16.41 -9.88 8.01
C THR A 185 -17.10 -9.45 9.27
N SER A 186 -18.29 -10.02 9.51
CA SER A 186 -19.02 -9.90 10.76
C SER A 186 -19.68 -11.24 11.13
N THR A 187 -19.61 -11.62 12.38
CA THR A 187 -20.38 -12.74 12.95
C THR A 187 -21.69 -12.29 13.58
N ASN A 188 -21.89 -10.97 13.69
CA ASN A 188 -23.10 -10.34 14.19
C ASN A 188 -23.86 -9.69 13.03
N THR A 189 -25.13 -10.08 12.84
CA THR A 189 -25.97 -9.55 11.76
C THR A 189 -26.37 -8.09 11.93
N GLN A 190 -26.01 -7.46 13.02
CA GLN A 190 -26.35 -6.06 13.37
C GLN A 190 -25.12 -5.17 13.46
N GLU A 191 -23.92 -5.72 13.22
CA GLU A 191 -22.67 -4.97 13.32
C GLU A 191 -21.85 -5.11 12.05
N SER A 192 -21.18 -4.04 11.67
CA SER A 192 -20.26 -3.99 10.53
C SER A 192 -18.96 -3.33 10.91
N PRO A 193 -17.81 -3.84 10.42
CA PRO A 193 -16.60 -3.04 10.41
C PRO A 193 -16.79 -1.86 9.46
N GLN A 194 -16.35 -0.68 9.88
CA GLN A 194 -16.41 0.54 9.10
C GLN A 194 -15.00 1.07 8.88
N VAL A 195 -14.56 1.11 7.62
CA VAL A 195 -13.25 1.60 7.25
C VAL A 195 -13.33 3.07 6.90
N SER A 196 -12.71 3.92 7.71
CA SER A 196 -12.70 5.38 7.58
C SER A 196 -11.36 5.95 7.11
N ALA A 197 -10.34 5.13 6.95
CA ALA A 197 -9.10 5.48 6.27
C ALA A 197 -8.47 4.23 5.66
N LEU A 198 -7.95 4.37 4.43
CA LEU A 198 -7.24 3.30 3.73
C LEU A 198 -6.27 3.91 2.72
N ALA A 199 -4.98 3.83 3.03
CA ALA A 199 -3.91 4.23 2.14
C ALA A 199 -2.67 3.35 2.34
N LEU A 200 -2.03 3.01 1.23
CA LEU A 200 -0.82 2.20 1.16
C LEU A 200 0.29 2.95 0.44
N LYS A 201 1.52 2.76 0.86
CA LYS A 201 2.71 3.23 0.15
C LYS A 201 3.49 2.05 -0.40
N LEU A 202 3.79 2.11 -1.69
CA LEU A 202 4.73 1.20 -2.35
C LEU A 202 6.09 1.86 -2.36
N SER A 203 7.11 1.15 -1.86
CA SER A 203 8.45 1.69 -1.69
C SER A 203 9.49 0.73 -2.24
N LEU A 204 10.56 1.29 -2.81
CA LEU A 204 11.70 0.53 -3.34
C LEU A 204 12.94 0.78 -2.48
N PRO A 205 13.78 -0.24 -2.24
CA PRO A 205 15.02 -0.05 -1.51
C PRO A 205 15.98 0.82 -2.30
N THR A 206 16.70 1.70 -1.59
CA THR A 206 17.80 2.48 -2.15
C THR A 206 19.00 1.56 -2.35
N ARG A 207 19.66 1.67 -3.50
CA ARG A 207 20.83 0.89 -3.85
C ARG A 207 22.00 1.79 -4.24
N THR A 208 23.17 1.39 -3.78
CA THR A 208 24.44 2.01 -4.19
C THR A 208 25.31 0.97 -4.89
N GLU A 209 25.78 1.31 -6.08
CA GLU A 209 26.76 0.50 -6.83
C GLU A 209 28.02 1.31 -7.04
N LYS A 210 29.17 0.65 -6.96
CA LYS A 210 30.49 1.27 -7.08
C LYS A 210 31.37 0.46 -8.03
N GLY A 211 32.21 1.15 -8.74
CA GLY A 211 33.34 0.55 -9.45
C GLY A 211 34.60 1.37 -9.22
N SER A 212 35.72 0.68 -9.09
CA SER A 212 37.01 1.32 -8.84
C SER A 212 38.06 0.85 -9.84
N ASN A 213 38.98 1.74 -10.16
CA ASN A 213 40.10 1.46 -11.08
C ASN A 213 39.67 0.94 -12.46
N ILE A 214 38.58 1.49 -13.00
CA ILE A 214 38.07 1.10 -14.31
C ILE A 214 38.89 1.84 -15.38
N SER A 215 39.45 1.09 -16.32
CA SER A 215 40.16 1.69 -17.46
C SER A 215 39.19 2.10 -18.54
N SER A 216 39.23 3.35 -18.96
CA SER A 216 38.61 3.81 -20.19
C SER A 216 39.57 3.49 -21.35
N THR A 217 39.27 2.48 -22.14
CA THR A 217 40.05 2.27 -23.39
C THR A 217 39.70 3.35 -24.40
N THR A 218 40.69 3.80 -25.17
CA THR A 218 40.49 4.76 -26.27
C THR A 218 39.51 4.18 -27.28
N SER A 219 38.28 4.51 -27.10
CA SER A 219 37.19 4.20 -28.03
C SER A 219 36.54 5.50 -28.43
N THR A 220 36.31 5.68 -29.69
CA THR A 220 35.54 6.82 -30.23
C THR A 220 34.10 6.83 -29.73
N SER A 221 33.68 5.81 -28.99
CA SER A 221 32.32 5.66 -28.44
C SER A 221 32.31 5.75 -26.92
N GLY A 222 33.44 6.03 -26.26
CA GLY A 222 33.53 6.05 -24.79
C GLY A 222 33.52 4.67 -24.13
N LYS A 223 33.71 4.64 -22.83
CA LYS A 223 33.62 3.45 -21.98
C LYS A 223 32.21 3.24 -21.46
N THR A 224 31.59 2.15 -21.89
CA THR A 224 30.33 1.70 -21.30
C THR A 224 30.57 0.97 -19.98
N VAL A 225 29.87 1.38 -18.93
CA VAL A 225 29.83 0.69 -17.65
C VAL A 225 28.40 0.18 -17.46
N THR A 226 28.25 -1.13 -17.42
CA THR A 226 26.97 -1.79 -17.16
C THR A 226 26.83 -2.02 -15.66
N PHE A 227 25.69 -1.66 -15.08
CA PHE A 227 25.37 -1.96 -13.69
C PHE A 227 25.12 -3.44 -13.48
N GLY A 228 25.42 -3.96 -12.30
CA GLY A 228 25.21 -5.37 -11.96
C GLY A 228 23.74 -5.80 -12.02
N SER A 229 22.83 -4.88 -11.81
CA SER A 229 21.39 -5.01 -12.07
C SER A 229 20.82 -3.68 -12.52
N GLU A 230 19.76 -3.70 -13.29
CA GLU A 230 19.10 -2.48 -13.74
C GLU A 230 18.38 -1.77 -12.57
N TYR A 231 18.46 -0.44 -12.52
CA TYR A 231 17.73 0.39 -11.59
C TYR A 231 16.28 0.59 -12.06
N TYR A 232 15.38 0.88 -11.14
CA TYR A 232 14.00 1.27 -11.47
C TYR A 232 13.94 2.62 -12.22
N GLN A 233 14.76 3.56 -11.75
CA GLN A 233 14.94 4.88 -12.39
C GLN A 233 16.42 5.16 -12.59
N THR A 234 16.75 6.04 -13.53
CA THR A 234 18.13 6.45 -13.78
C THR A 234 18.79 6.94 -12.50
N PRO A 235 19.87 6.31 -12.03
CA PRO A 235 20.51 6.65 -10.76
C PRO A 235 21.25 7.99 -10.84
N SER A 236 21.48 8.61 -9.66
CA SER A 236 22.48 9.65 -9.53
C SER A 236 23.88 9.05 -9.71
N LEU A 237 24.71 9.69 -10.51
CA LEU A 237 26.03 9.17 -10.87
C LEU A 237 27.12 10.17 -10.52
N THR A 238 28.14 9.69 -9.82
CA THR A 238 29.41 10.39 -9.60
C THR A 238 30.52 9.64 -10.29
N VAL A 239 31.36 10.33 -11.03
CA VAL A 239 32.56 9.80 -11.68
C VAL A 239 33.77 10.60 -11.21
N ILE A 240 34.83 9.93 -10.85
CA ILE A 240 36.08 10.53 -10.40
C ILE A 240 37.21 10.00 -11.29
N GLY A 241 37.75 10.85 -12.16
CA GLY A 241 38.90 10.52 -12.99
C GLY A 241 40.17 10.42 -12.18
N GLN A 242 40.99 9.39 -12.49
CA GLN A 242 42.30 9.18 -11.92
C GLN A 242 43.35 9.39 -13.03
N ASN A 243 44.60 9.72 -12.64
CA ASN A 243 45.70 9.97 -13.58
C ASN A 243 45.36 11.05 -14.62
N MET A 244 44.60 12.04 -14.24
CA MET A 244 44.24 13.16 -15.09
C MET A 244 45.44 14.10 -15.26
N ALA A 245 45.77 14.45 -16.52
CA ALA A 245 46.76 15.50 -16.82
C ALA A 245 46.10 16.88 -16.75
N THR A 246 46.90 17.93 -16.68
CA THR A 246 46.40 19.31 -16.69
C THR A 246 45.57 19.59 -17.95
N GLY A 247 44.32 20.01 -17.75
CA GLY A 247 43.38 20.32 -18.82
C GLY A 247 42.57 19.14 -19.33
N ASP A 248 42.76 17.93 -18.78
CA ASP A 248 41.90 16.82 -19.07
C ASP A 248 40.48 17.02 -18.49
N PHE A 249 39.51 16.52 -19.21
CA PHE A 249 38.12 16.51 -18.78
C PHE A 249 37.39 15.23 -19.22
N PHE A 250 36.21 15.00 -18.69
CA PHE A 250 35.38 13.89 -19.15
C PHE A 250 33.95 14.37 -19.38
N THR A 251 33.22 13.59 -20.19
CA THR A 251 31.78 13.74 -20.40
C THR A 251 31.08 12.43 -20.16
N ILE A 252 29.83 12.52 -19.65
CA ILE A 252 28.92 11.39 -19.58
C ILE A 252 27.99 11.53 -20.79
N THR A 253 28.21 10.70 -21.81
CA THR A 253 27.52 10.80 -23.11
C THR A 253 26.18 10.07 -23.12
N SER A 254 26.00 9.09 -22.22
CA SER A 254 24.75 8.35 -22.03
C SER A 254 24.62 7.95 -20.58
N LYS A 255 23.40 8.06 -20.02
CA LYS A 255 23.08 7.62 -18.69
C LYS A 255 21.66 7.06 -18.65
N GLY A 256 21.55 5.76 -18.36
CA GLY A 256 20.30 5.01 -18.29
C GLY A 256 20.14 4.27 -16.99
N THR A 257 19.12 3.41 -16.94
CA THR A 257 18.84 2.54 -15.79
C THR A 257 19.78 1.33 -15.72
N ALA A 258 20.30 0.87 -16.87
CA ALA A 258 21.15 -0.31 -16.98
C ALA A 258 22.65 -0.01 -17.08
N SER A 259 23.01 1.18 -17.56
CA SER A 259 24.41 1.53 -17.86
C SER A 259 24.60 3.05 -17.98
N PHE A 260 25.85 3.44 -18.00
CA PHE A 260 26.27 4.78 -18.46
C PHE A 260 27.51 4.68 -19.35
N VAL A 261 27.76 5.75 -20.12
CA VAL A 261 28.94 5.88 -20.97
C VAL A 261 29.73 7.12 -20.55
N VAL A 262 31.02 6.96 -20.30
CA VAL A 262 31.94 8.05 -19.98
C VAL A 262 33.06 8.09 -20.97
N GLU A 263 33.46 9.30 -21.38
CA GLU A 263 34.52 9.53 -22.34
C GLU A 263 35.48 10.61 -21.80
N PHE A 264 36.78 10.35 -21.89
CA PHE A 264 37.82 11.25 -21.38
C PHE A 264 38.54 11.93 -22.56
N PHE A 265 38.85 13.19 -22.36
CA PHE A 265 39.49 14.05 -23.33
C PHE A 265 40.69 14.76 -22.72
N ASN A 266 41.71 15.00 -23.54
CA ASN A 266 42.78 15.93 -23.16
C ASN A 266 42.42 17.39 -23.41
N SER A 267 43.33 18.29 -23.09
CA SER A 267 43.13 19.75 -23.26
C SER A 267 42.90 20.19 -24.72
N SER A 268 43.25 19.35 -25.70
CA SER A 268 43.00 19.59 -27.13
C SER A 268 41.68 19.01 -27.62
N GLY A 269 40.91 18.36 -26.76
CA GLY A 269 39.65 17.70 -27.12
C GLY A 269 39.82 16.33 -27.79
N SER A 270 41.02 15.77 -27.77
CA SER A 270 41.26 14.40 -28.27
C SER A 270 41.00 13.37 -27.19
N THR A 271 40.38 12.24 -27.54
CA THR A 271 40.13 11.13 -26.62
C THR A 271 41.40 10.58 -26.01
N VAL A 272 41.38 10.28 -24.72
CA VAL A 272 42.52 9.74 -23.97
C VAL A 272 42.08 8.65 -23.01
N ASP A 273 42.97 7.68 -22.76
CA ASP A 273 42.73 6.67 -21.74
C ASP A 273 43.00 7.23 -20.36
N ARG A 274 42.03 7.00 -19.46
CA ARG A 274 42.14 7.32 -18.07
C ARG A 274 41.59 6.18 -17.24
N THR A 275 42.00 6.13 -15.99
CA THR A 275 41.39 5.29 -14.98
C THR A 275 40.37 6.12 -14.19
N PHE A 276 39.26 5.53 -13.78
CA PHE A 276 38.24 6.23 -13.04
C PHE A 276 37.54 5.32 -12.04
N ASP A 277 36.95 5.95 -11.03
CA ASP A 277 36.01 5.35 -10.10
C ASP A 277 34.62 5.92 -10.36
N TYR A 278 33.58 5.13 -10.02
CA TYR A 278 32.22 5.65 -10.04
C TYR A 278 31.43 5.21 -8.83
N GLN A 279 30.40 5.98 -8.51
CA GLN A 279 29.35 5.62 -7.60
C GLN A 279 28.00 5.98 -8.23
N ALA A 280 27.11 5.00 -8.29
CA ALA A 280 25.72 5.16 -8.71
C ALA A 280 24.80 4.94 -7.53
N ILE A 281 23.89 5.90 -7.27
CA ILE A 281 22.90 5.82 -6.19
C ILE A 281 21.51 5.96 -6.82
N GLY A 282 20.64 4.98 -6.59
CA GLY A 282 19.30 4.98 -7.13
C GLY A 282 18.39 4.03 -6.36
N ILE A 283 17.21 3.76 -6.89
CA ILE A 283 16.20 2.92 -6.25
C ILE A 283 15.85 1.71 -7.10
N GLY A 284 15.46 0.64 -6.41
CA GLY A 284 15.00 -0.61 -7.01
C GLY A 284 16.13 -1.42 -7.62
N GLN A 285 15.85 -2.70 -7.78
CA GLN A 285 16.72 -3.68 -8.42
C GLN A 285 15.83 -4.60 -9.25
N LYS A 286 15.96 -4.55 -10.57
CA LYS A 286 15.30 -5.50 -11.46
C LYS A 286 15.90 -6.89 -11.26
N GLN A 287 15.01 -7.88 -11.18
CA GLN A 287 15.33 -9.29 -10.95
C GLN A 287 15.43 -10.03 -12.29
#